data_a019aaa88db6c8c107a8fbfab85efcc1
#
_entry.id   a019aaa88db6c8c107a8fbfab85efcc1
#
_cell.length_a   1.000
_cell.length_b   1.000
_cell.length_c   1.000
_cell.angle_alpha   90.00
_cell.angle_beta   90.00
_cell.angle_gamma   90.00
#
_symmetry.space_group_name_H-M   'P 1'
#
loop_
_entity.id
_entity.type
_entity.pdbx_description
1 polymer ?
#
loop_
_entity_poly.entity_id
_entity_poly.type
_entity_poly.pdbx_seq_one_letter_code
_entity_poly.pdbx_strand_id
1 'polypeptide(L)'
;MGSINNTDRIIYVHASNSDTLTLTNLTNNGTINGKVSVENSKGNFTGTITVNTFENKNQINGNVYMGIWSSSQGTLNIDKFNNSGTITASNGQGVFFEGKNTNIQSFSNTGVIVSNGSTWSASGVQISNASMDNFSNSGTISGIVGVYVNNGNIKTLENSGFIKATGKEDWSAGIKLESGGTIENIINTGTIQSNSLGIAVTYGKFGTLTIKDGGVIYGKRTGITVGQWQTLGDLYIDGTSSKKDGTVSGIYSDIDGIVLETGSSSQKIELKNGGIIQGKDNGIRLDNAASLSGEMILSGKGSRVEGGSGAGISNDGGKITGSMTIKDGATVTSSSGQAISNSGSGSITGGITVSGENTKLEGNIINTGDASIGSDIKIEGGAKVEGGLVNQGNGSISGSVQVSGGSSIDSITNEGNGAISGSITVDKDSKLDSITNTSTSDTGISGSITNNSDNKLEISNGEGATIGGGITNNGNADLVISNQGSVGKDDHGNTVTNNGSGSVGI
;
A
#
# COMPACT_ATOMS: atom_id res chain seq x y z
N MET A 1 -34.41 -36.22 7.19
CA MET A 1 -33.02 -35.75 6.95
C MET A 1 -32.14 -36.42 7.98
N GLY A 2 -31.27 -37.33 7.59
CA GLY A 2 -30.41 -38.08 8.52
C GLY A 2 -29.08 -37.31 8.72
N SER A 3 -28.57 -37.33 9.96
CA SER A 3 -27.19 -36.95 10.24
C SER A 3 -26.29 -38.17 10.11
N ILE A 4 -25.16 -38.03 9.47
CA ILE A 4 -24.13 -39.06 9.40
C ILE A 4 -23.11 -38.76 10.48
N ASN A 5 -22.98 -39.61 11.50
CA ASN A 5 -22.01 -39.43 12.58
C ASN A 5 -20.81 -40.36 12.36
N ASN A 6 -19.69 -39.81 11.95
CA ASN A 6 -18.41 -40.50 11.91
C ASN A 6 -17.29 -39.48 12.13
N THR A 7 -16.25 -39.82 12.85
CA THR A 7 -15.10 -38.97 13.13
C THR A 7 -14.03 -39.01 12.04
N ASP A 8 -14.10 -40.01 11.14
CA ASP A 8 -13.16 -40.20 10.04
C ASP A 8 -13.75 -39.69 8.72
N ARG A 9 -13.10 -39.94 7.58
CA ARG A 9 -13.54 -39.53 6.25
C ARG A 9 -14.93 -40.08 5.94
N ILE A 10 -15.94 -39.24 5.79
CA ILE A 10 -17.32 -39.66 5.58
C ILE A 10 -17.66 -39.75 4.10
N ILE A 11 -17.15 -38.81 3.30
CA ILE A 11 -17.27 -38.88 1.85
C ILE A 11 -15.85 -38.95 1.31
N TYR A 12 -15.48 -40.11 0.81
CA TYR A 12 -14.18 -40.35 0.22
C TYR A 12 -14.37 -40.82 -1.23
N VAL A 13 -13.99 -39.92 -2.15
CA VAL A 13 -14.01 -40.23 -3.58
C VAL A 13 -12.58 -40.45 -4.02
N HIS A 14 -12.33 -41.65 -4.56
CA HIS A 14 -11.03 -42.09 -5.03
C HIS A 14 -11.15 -42.76 -6.38
N ALA A 15 -10.35 -42.34 -7.35
CA ALA A 15 -10.25 -42.97 -8.66
C ALA A 15 -9.06 -43.96 -8.71
N SER A 16 -9.17 -45.05 -9.46
CA SER A 16 -8.07 -45.95 -9.71
C SER A 16 -7.10 -45.37 -10.74
N ASN A 17 -5.91 -45.97 -10.88
CA ASN A 17 -4.72 -45.44 -11.53
C ASN A 17 -4.90 -44.58 -12.81
N SER A 18 -5.72 -45.01 -13.76
CA SER A 18 -5.92 -44.30 -15.05
C SER A 18 -7.41 -44.00 -15.34
N ASP A 19 -8.28 -44.19 -14.34
CA ASP A 19 -9.71 -44.03 -14.55
C ASP A 19 -10.12 -42.57 -14.69
N THR A 20 -11.17 -42.33 -15.47
CA THR A 20 -11.86 -41.06 -15.51
C THR A 20 -13.12 -41.14 -14.67
N LEU A 21 -13.24 -40.30 -13.65
CA LEU A 21 -14.38 -40.23 -12.76
C LEU A 21 -15.05 -38.87 -12.88
N THR A 22 -16.34 -38.83 -13.16
CA THR A 22 -17.13 -37.58 -13.15
C THR A 22 -18.20 -37.63 -12.05
N LEU A 23 -18.12 -36.68 -11.15
CA LEU A 23 -19.13 -36.41 -10.13
C LEU A 23 -19.97 -35.20 -10.60
N THR A 24 -21.18 -35.47 -11.09
CA THR A 24 -22.06 -34.42 -11.60
C THR A 24 -22.47 -33.45 -10.49
N ASN A 25 -22.92 -33.99 -9.35
CA ASN A 25 -23.32 -33.21 -8.18
C ASN A 25 -22.92 -33.92 -6.89
N LEU A 26 -22.26 -33.20 -6.00
CA LEU A 26 -21.99 -33.62 -4.62
C LEU A 26 -22.62 -32.59 -3.69
N THR A 27 -23.86 -32.84 -3.25
CA THR A 27 -24.65 -31.84 -2.51
C THR A 27 -24.89 -32.31 -1.07
N ASN A 28 -24.56 -31.45 -0.10
CA ASN A 28 -24.92 -31.61 1.30
C ASN A 28 -26.16 -30.77 1.65
N ASN A 29 -27.27 -31.44 1.96
CA ASN A 29 -28.51 -30.81 2.45
C ASN A 29 -28.74 -31.07 3.97
N GLY A 30 -27.87 -31.82 4.62
CA GLY A 30 -27.98 -32.21 6.04
C GLY A 30 -26.72 -31.88 6.82
N THR A 31 -26.54 -32.52 7.96
CA THR A 31 -25.33 -32.38 8.78
C THR A 31 -24.36 -33.51 8.51
N ILE A 32 -23.14 -33.19 8.18
CA ILE A 32 -22.01 -34.13 8.08
C ILE A 32 -21.07 -33.88 9.27
N ASN A 33 -20.83 -34.90 10.10
CA ASN A 33 -19.85 -34.82 11.20
C ASN A 33 -18.58 -35.58 10.80
N GLY A 34 -17.67 -34.88 10.10
CA GLY A 34 -16.39 -35.42 9.66
C GLY A 34 -15.90 -34.83 8.35
N LYS A 35 -14.79 -35.35 7.84
CA LYS A 35 -14.11 -34.84 6.63
C LYS A 35 -14.86 -35.25 5.35
N VAL A 36 -15.03 -34.29 4.43
CA VAL A 36 -15.42 -34.55 3.04
C VAL A 36 -14.14 -34.47 2.18
N SER A 37 -13.86 -35.54 1.43
CA SER A 37 -12.63 -35.64 0.65
C SER A 37 -12.88 -36.12 -0.77
N VAL A 38 -12.39 -35.37 -1.75
CA VAL A 38 -12.24 -35.81 -3.14
C VAL A 38 -10.74 -35.76 -3.43
N GLU A 39 -10.13 -36.96 -3.47
CA GLU A 39 -8.67 -37.01 -3.54
C GLU A 39 -8.15 -38.24 -4.31
N ASN A 40 -6.93 -38.11 -4.83
CA ASN A 40 -6.11 -39.26 -5.14
C ASN A 40 -4.71 -39.08 -4.53
N SER A 41 -4.38 -39.95 -3.60
CA SER A 41 -3.11 -39.97 -2.86
C SER A 41 -2.07 -40.94 -3.43
N LYS A 42 -2.33 -41.56 -4.60
CA LYS A 42 -1.37 -42.47 -5.22
C LYS A 42 -0.49 -41.74 -6.21
N GLY A 43 0.82 -41.85 -6.03
CA GLY A 43 1.80 -41.19 -6.91
C GLY A 43 1.79 -41.64 -8.38
N ASN A 44 1.12 -42.78 -8.68
CA ASN A 44 0.99 -43.30 -10.04
C ASN A 44 -0.39 -43.02 -10.68
N PHE A 45 -1.20 -42.11 -10.11
CA PHE A 45 -2.46 -41.73 -10.72
C PHE A 45 -2.22 -40.90 -11.99
N THR A 46 -2.82 -41.31 -13.10
CA THR A 46 -2.72 -40.62 -14.41
C THR A 46 -4.11 -40.26 -14.98
N GLY A 47 -5.18 -40.65 -14.25
CA GLY A 47 -6.55 -40.41 -14.68
C GLY A 47 -7.03 -38.96 -14.46
N THR A 48 -8.35 -38.78 -14.62
CA THR A 48 -9.01 -37.50 -14.38
C THR A 48 -10.18 -37.64 -13.43
N ILE A 49 -10.24 -36.82 -12.41
CA ILE A 49 -11.41 -36.64 -11.57
C ILE A 49 -12.03 -35.30 -11.92
N THR A 50 -13.32 -35.28 -12.25
CA THR A 50 -14.09 -34.07 -12.50
C THR A 50 -15.22 -33.95 -11.49
N VAL A 51 -15.31 -32.83 -10.81
CA VAL A 51 -16.43 -32.46 -9.93
C VAL A 51 -17.15 -31.29 -10.58
N ASN A 52 -18.28 -31.55 -11.26
CA ASN A 52 -19.02 -30.48 -11.91
C ASN A 52 -19.59 -29.49 -10.87
N THR A 53 -20.15 -30.02 -9.78
CA THR A 53 -20.65 -29.18 -8.70
C THR A 53 -20.45 -29.84 -7.33
N PHE A 54 -19.75 -29.14 -6.44
CA PHE A 54 -19.82 -29.37 -5.00
C PHE A 54 -20.69 -28.29 -4.39
N GLU A 55 -21.66 -28.70 -3.56
CA GLU A 55 -22.59 -27.74 -2.94
C GLU A 55 -22.84 -28.09 -1.47
N ASN A 56 -22.48 -27.22 -0.56
CA ASN A 56 -22.84 -27.31 0.85
C ASN A 56 -23.96 -26.32 1.16
N LYS A 57 -25.17 -26.82 1.44
CA LYS A 57 -26.34 -26.03 1.82
C LYS A 57 -26.61 -26.00 3.32
N ASN A 58 -25.97 -26.89 4.08
CA ASN A 58 -26.21 -26.99 5.52
C ASN A 58 -24.87 -27.09 6.27
N GLN A 59 -24.64 -28.09 7.08
CA GLN A 59 -23.51 -28.12 8.01
C GLN A 59 -22.53 -29.26 7.70
N ILE A 60 -21.24 -28.89 7.69
CA ILE A 60 -20.12 -29.84 7.70
C ILE A 60 -19.27 -29.51 8.94
N ASN A 61 -19.30 -30.44 9.93
CA ASN A 61 -18.45 -30.40 11.13
C ASN A 61 -17.16 -31.18 10.84
N GLY A 62 -16.33 -30.62 10.00
CA GLY A 62 -15.09 -31.18 9.50
C GLY A 62 -14.53 -30.31 8.40
N ASN A 63 -13.41 -30.70 7.84
CA ASN A 63 -12.84 -29.97 6.70
C ASN A 63 -13.32 -30.56 5.35
N VAL A 64 -13.26 -29.72 4.32
CA VAL A 64 -13.43 -30.17 2.94
C VAL A 64 -12.06 -30.12 2.26
N TYR A 65 -11.63 -31.32 1.77
CA TYR A 65 -10.37 -31.48 1.08
C TYR A 65 -10.61 -31.94 -0.36
N MET A 66 -10.00 -31.24 -1.31
CA MET A 66 -10.03 -31.60 -2.72
C MET A 66 -8.62 -31.49 -3.30
N GLY A 67 -8.03 -32.63 -3.67
CA GLY A 67 -6.64 -32.56 -4.09
C GLY A 67 -6.08 -33.83 -4.71
N ILE A 68 -5.02 -33.64 -5.44
CA ILE A 68 -4.18 -34.70 -6.02
C ILE A 68 -2.76 -34.51 -5.54
N TRP A 69 -2.15 -35.55 -5.01
CA TRP A 69 -0.77 -35.51 -4.52
C TRP A 69 0.21 -35.04 -5.59
N SER A 70 1.17 -34.26 -5.18
CA SER A 70 2.14 -33.58 -6.06
C SER A 70 2.94 -34.54 -6.94
N SER A 71 3.12 -35.80 -6.53
CA SER A 71 3.80 -36.85 -7.31
C SER A 71 2.91 -37.47 -8.39
N SER A 72 1.60 -37.23 -8.39
CA SER A 72 0.64 -37.75 -9.37
C SER A 72 0.72 -36.96 -10.69
N GLN A 73 0.48 -37.66 -11.81
CA GLN A 73 0.31 -37.09 -13.14
C GLN A 73 -1.16 -36.83 -13.50
N GLY A 74 -2.07 -37.33 -12.70
CA GLY A 74 -3.52 -37.18 -12.93
C GLY A 74 -4.01 -35.75 -12.66
N THR A 75 -5.28 -35.51 -13.00
CA THR A 75 -5.91 -34.19 -12.93
C THR A 75 -7.16 -34.22 -12.06
N LEU A 76 -7.38 -33.19 -11.27
CA LEU A 76 -8.65 -32.89 -10.60
C LEU A 76 -9.21 -31.58 -11.14
N ASN A 77 -10.37 -31.63 -11.78
CA ASN A 77 -11.09 -30.44 -12.22
C ASN A 77 -12.32 -30.23 -11.35
N ILE A 78 -12.51 -29.02 -10.85
CA ILE A 78 -13.66 -28.61 -10.05
C ILE A 78 -14.29 -27.42 -10.78
N ASP A 79 -15.46 -27.65 -11.42
CA ASP A 79 -16.13 -26.57 -12.16
C ASP A 79 -16.75 -25.57 -11.19
N LYS A 80 -17.46 -26.07 -10.15
CA LYS A 80 -18.10 -25.21 -9.16
C LYS A 80 -17.96 -25.76 -7.75
N PHE A 81 -17.47 -24.94 -6.85
CA PHE A 81 -17.50 -25.16 -5.41
C PHE A 81 -18.38 -24.09 -4.77
N ASN A 82 -19.52 -24.47 -4.22
CA ASN A 82 -20.49 -23.56 -3.59
C ASN A 82 -20.68 -23.91 -2.12
N ASN A 83 -20.48 -22.92 -1.24
CA ASN A 83 -20.84 -23.02 0.16
C ASN A 83 -21.87 -21.95 0.53
N SER A 84 -23.11 -22.34 0.76
CA SER A 84 -24.15 -21.48 1.33
C SER A 84 -24.49 -21.85 2.79
N GLY A 85 -23.97 -22.96 3.27
CA GLY A 85 -24.10 -23.46 4.63
C GLY A 85 -22.87 -23.10 5.49
N THR A 86 -22.59 -23.96 6.45
CA THR A 86 -21.47 -23.83 7.38
C THR A 86 -20.48 -24.98 7.21
N ILE A 87 -19.19 -24.66 7.12
CA ILE A 87 -18.08 -25.60 7.20
C ILE A 87 -17.24 -25.20 8.42
N THR A 88 -17.11 -26.13 9.39
CA THR A 88 -16.34 -25.88 10.61
C THR A 88 -15.30 -26.97 10.81
N ALA A 89 -14.05 -26.67 10.59
CA ALA A 89 -12.94 -27.55 10.90
C ALA A 89 -12.45 -27.31 12.33
N SER A 90 -12.30 -28.35 13.11
CA SER A 90 -11.73 -28.28 14.46
C SER A 90 -10.20 -28.13 14.44
N ASN A 91 -9.55 -28.69 13.42
CA ASN A 91 -8.10 -28.62 13.19
C ASN A 91 -7.82 -28.51 11.69
N GLY A 92 -6.69 -27.86 11.33
CA GLY A 92 -6.28 -27.69 9.94
C GLY A 92 -7.15 -26.67 9.18
N GLN A 93 -7.32 -26.86 7.91
CA GLN A 93 -8.01 -25.94 7.02
C GLN A 93 -9.53 -26.18 7.04
N GLY A 94 -10.33 -25.11 6.87
CA GLY A 94 -11.77 -25.25 6.62
C GLY A 94 -12.04 -25.89 5.25
N VAL A 95 -11.49 -25.29 4.20
CA VAL A 95 -11.47 -25.83 2.84
C VAL A 95 -10.04 -25.86 2.33
N PHE A 96 -9.61 -26.97 1.75
CA PHE A 96 -8.27 -27.15 1.24
C PHE A 96 -8.25 -27.70 -0.18
N PHE A 97 -7.68 -26.95 -1.10
CA PHE A 97 -7.37 -27.37 -2.47
C PHE A 97 -5.87 -27.61 -2.60
N GLU A 98 -5.47 -28.78 -3.09
CA GLU A 98 -4.07 -29.18 -3.16
C GLU A 98 -3.71 -29.88 -4.47
N GLY A 99 -2.50 -29.57 -4.99
CA GLY A 99 -1.85 -30.31 -6.08
C GLY A 99 -1.77 -29.52 -7.39
N LYS A 100 -0.62 -29.65 -8.06
CA LYS A 100 -0.27 -28.91 -9.29
C LYS A 100 -1.25 -29.07 -10.47
N ASN A 101 -2.00 -30.19 -10.49
CA ASN A 101 -3.01 -30.48 -11.51
C ASN A 101 -4.44 -30.40 -10.92
N THR A 102 -4.61 -29.66 -9.83
CA THR A 102 -5.93 -29.36 -9.27
C THR A 102 -6.37 -27.99 -9.78
N ASN A 103 -7.44 -27.99 -10.58
CA ASN A 103 -7.96 -26.80 -11.26
C ASN A 103 -9.37 -26.51 -10.75
N ILE A 104 -9.59 -25.32 -10.25
CA ILE A 104 -10.87 -24.84 -9.76
C ILE A 104 -11.35 -23.70 -10.66
N GLN A 105 -12.45 -23.88 -11.38
CA GLN A 105 -13.01 -22.83 -12.21
C GLN A 105 -13.71 -21.77 -11.37
N SER A 106 -14.49 -22.20 -10.36
CA SER A 106 -15.24 -21.27 -9.52
C SER A 106 -15.37 -21.76 -8.08
N PHE A 107 -15.00 -20.89 -7.14
CA PHE A 107 -15.27 -21.03 -5.72
C PHE A 107 -16.20 -19.90 -5.28
N SER A 108 -17.30 -20.25 -4.61
CA SER A 108 -18.28 -19.30 -4.08
C SER A 108 -18.61 -19.62 -2.62
N ASN A 109 -18.41 -18.66 -1.73
CA ASN A 109 -18.84 -18.74 -0.35
C ASN A 109 -19.85 -17.62 -0.03
N THR A 110 -21.09 -18.00 0.20
CA THR A 110 -22.16 -17.11 0.71
C THR A 110 -22.51 -17.42 2.16
N GLY A 111 -22.02 -18.54 2.69
CA GLY A 111 -22.20 -19.02 4.05
C GLY A 111 -20.99 -18.77 4.94
N VAL A 112 -20.65 -19.73 5.77
CA VAL A 112 -19.58 -19.63 6.77
C VAL A 112 -18.56 -20.74 6.58
N ILE A 113 -17.30 -20.39 6.53
CA ILE A 113 -16.16 -21.32 6.56
C ILE A 113 -15.24 -20.91 7.72
N VAL A 114 -15.08 -21.81 8.70
CA VAL A 114 -14.27 -21.54 9.89
C VAL A 114 -13.29 -22.67 10.14
N SER A 115 -12.04 -22.32 10.38
CA SER A 115 -11.06 -23.18 11.01
C SER A 115 -10.82 -22.74 12.45
N ASN A 116 -11.03 -23.65 13.41
CA ASN A 116 -10.79 -23.45 14.84
C ASN A 116 -9.44 -24.03 15.30
N GLY A 117 -8.61 -24.51 14.36
CA GLY A 117 -7.28 -25.05 14.69
C GLY A 117 -6.36 -23.98 15.26
N SER A 118 -5.33 -24.40 15.98
CA SER A 118 -4.33 -23.52 16.62
C SER A 118 -2.96 -23.59 15.95
N THR A 119 -2.81 -24.35 14.87
CA THR A 119 -1.54 -24.51 14.15
C THR A 119 -1.47 -23.59 12.94
N TRP A 120 -0.25 -23.34 12.45
CA TRP A 120 0.01 -22.53 11.25
C TRP A 120 -0.79 -22.97 10.01
N SER A 121 -1.23 -24.22 9.95
CA SER A 121 -2.05 -24.76 8.86
C SER A 121 -3.55 -24.47 9.02
N ALA A 122 -3.99 -23.87 10.12
CA ALA A 122 -5.40 -23.60 10.40
C ALA A 122 -5.90 -22.37 9.63
N SER A 123 -6.10 -22.49 8.34
CA SER A 123 -6.66 -21.46 7.48
C SER A 123 -8.14 -21.68 7.19
N GLY A 124 -8.89 -20.59 6.98
CA GLY A 124 -10.28 -20.70 6.51
C GLY A 124 -10.33 -21.42 5.17
N VAL A 125 -9.63 -20.91 4.18
CA VAL A 125 -9.44 -21.54 2.86
C VAL A 125 -7.96 -21.57 2.52
N GLN A 126 -7.46 -22.71 2.04
CA GLN A 126 -6.09 -22.87 1.55
C GLN A 126 -6.06 -23.37 0.11
N ILE A 127 -5.19 -22.78 -0.69
CA ILE A 127 -4.86 -23.17 -2.06
C ILE A 127 -3.38 -23.48 -2.09
N SER A 128 -2.98 -24.75 -2.25
CA SER A 128 -1.58 -25.19 -2.30
C SER A 128 -1.27 -25.87 -3.61
N ASN A 129 -0.34 -25.30 -4.38
CA ASN A 129 0.04 -25.80 -5.71
C ASN A 129 -1.14 -25.95 -6.70
N ALA A 130 -2.30 -25.42 -6.39
CA ALA A 130 -3.53 -25.51 -7.18
C ALA A 130 -3.80 -24.19 -7.91
N SER A 131 -4.61 -24.27 -8.97
CA SER A 131 -5.03 -23.09 -9.75
C SER A 131 -6.52 -22.83 -9.59
N MET A 132 -6.91 -21.58 -9.41
CA MET A 132 -8.29 -21.16 -9.29
C MET A 132 -8.56 -19.94 -10.17
N ASP A 133 -9.60 -20.02 -11.04
CA ASP A 133 -9.96 -18.87 -11.88
C ASP A 133 -10.71 -17.80 -11.08
N ASN A 134 -11.78 -18.20 -10.38
CA ASN A 134 -12.64 -17.25 -9.68
C ASN A 134 -12.87 -17.67 -8.22
N PHE A 135 -12.49 -16.78 -7.31
CA PHE A 135 -12.78 -16.90 -5.88
C PHE A 135 -13.74 -15.78 -5.48
N SER A 136 -14.94 -16.12 -5.04
CA SER A 136 -15.94 -15.17 -4.58
C SER A 136 -16.33 -15.43 -3.14
N ASN A 137 -16.26 -14.42 -2.28
CA ASN A 137 -16.72 -14.47 -0.89
C ASN A 137 -17.70 -13.33 -0.60
N SER A 138 -18.95 -13.65 -0.35
CA SER A 138 -19.94 -12.73 0.20
C SER A 138 -20.37 -13.11 1.62
N GLY A 139 -19.92 -14.29 2.11
CA GLY A 139 -20.13 -14.79 3.46
C GLY A 139 -18.94 -14.50 4.40
N THR A 140 -18.65 -15.44 5.28
CA THR A 140 -17.54 -15.36 6.23
C THR A 140 -16.53 -16.47 6.00
N ILE A 141 -15.26 -16.11 5.94
CA ILE A 141 -14.12 -17.03 5.95
C ILE A 141 -13.23 -16.67 7.14
N SER A 142 -12.92 -17.62 8.02
CA SER A 142 -12.12 -17.37 9.21
C SER A 142 -11.18 -18.53 9.55
N GLY A 143 -9.98 -18.20 10.05
CA GLY A 143 -8.96 -19.13 10.52
C GLY A 143 -7.80 -18.36 11.14
N ILE A 144 -6.71 -19.03 11.53
CA ILE A 144 -5.46 -18.34 11.91
C ILE A 144 -4.99 -17.46 10.75
N VAL A 145 -5.11 -17.97 9.52
CA VAL A 145 -5.05 -17.22 8.26
C VAL A 145 -6.43 -17.31 7.62
N GLY A 146 -6.97 -16.20 7.11
CA GLY A 146 -8.27 -16.22 6.45
C GLY A 146 -8.20 -17.01 5.14
N VAL A 147 -7.48 -16.51 4.15
CA VAL A 147 -7.19 -17.17 2.86
C VAL A 147 -5.69 -17.33 2.71
N TYR A 148 -5.22 -18.54 2.51
CA TYR A 148 -3.81 -18.88 2.38
C TYR A 148 -3.49 -19.45 1.00
N VAL A 149 -2.64 -18.78 0.23
CA VAL A 149 -2.19 -19.20 -1.10
C VAL A 149 -0.72 -19.57 -1.01
N ASN A 150 -0.43 -20.87 -1.04
CA ASN A 150 0.91 -21.43 -0.92
C ASN A 150 1.32 -22.10 -2.24
N ASN A 151 2.18 -21.44 -3.00
CA ASN A 151 2.56 -21.88 -4.36
C ASN A 151 1.34 -22.19 -5.27
N GLY A 152 0.19 -21.58 -4.96
CA GLY A 152 -1.04 -21.67 -5.75
C GLY A 152 -1.26 -20.40 -6.56
N ASN A 153 -2.24 -20.45 -7.44
CA ASN A 153 -2.63 -19.29 -8.23
C ASN A 153 -4.13 -19.02 -8.11
N ILE A 154 -4.52 -17.78 -7.89
CA ILE A 154 -5.89 -17.29 -8.04
C ILE A 154 -5.88 -16.19 -9.08
N LYS A 155 -6.70 -16.31 -10.13
CA LYS A 155 -6.79 -15.28 -11.16
C LYS A 155 -7.60 -14.08 -10.67
N THR A 156 -8.76 -14.30 -10.07
CA THR A 156 -9.58 -13.22 -9.50
C THR A 156 -10.13 -13.63 -8.14
N LEU A 157 -9.89 -12.78 -7.13
CA LEU A 157 -10.47 -12.88 -5.80
C LEU A 157 -11.39 -11.68 -5.55
N GLU A 158 -12.69 -11.95 -5.40
CA GLU A 158 -13.70 -10.96 -5.05
C GLU A 158 -14.17 -11.18 -3.61
N ASN A 159 -14.06 -10.16 -2.76
CA ASN A 159 -14.56 -10.19 -1.40
C ASN A 159 -15.57 -9.06 -1.17
N SER A 160 -16.83 -9.42 -1.02
CA SER A 160 -17.88 -8.51 -0.55
C SER A 160 -18.36 -8.83 0.87
N GLY A 161 -17.90 -9.96 1.43
CA GLY A 161 -18.18 -10.43 2.77
C GLY A 161 -17.04 -10.13 3.75
N PHE A 162 -16.74 -11.11 4.59
CA PHE A 162 -15.78 -11.00 5.67
C PHE A 162 -14.71 -12.08 5.59
N ILE A 163 -13.45 -11.69 5.47
CA ILE A 163 -12.28 -12.58 5.57
C ILE A 163 -11.52 -12.20 6.84
N LYS A 164 -11.41 -13.13 7.80
CA LYS A 164 -10.84 -12.86 9.11
C LYS A 164 -9.69 -13.79 9.45
N ALA A 165 -8.55 -13.21 9.82
CA ALA A 165 -7.52 -13.95 10.55
C ALA A 165 -7.69 -13.76 12.06
N THR A 166 -7.68 -14.88 12.80
CA THR A 166 -7.80 -14.91 14.26
C THR A 166 -6.46 -15.05 14.96
N GLY A 167 -5.42 -15.48 14.23
CA GLY A 167 -4.06 -15.61 14.74
C GLY A 167 -3.49 -14.25 15.19
N LYS A 168 -2.59 -14.31 16.17
CA LYS A 168 -1.88 -13.13 16.72
C LYS A 168 -0.42 -13.11 16.34
N GLU A 169 0.05 -14.19 15.73
CA GLU A 169 1.44 -14.37 15.32
C GLU A 169 1.79 -13.39 14.18
N ASP A 170 3.05 -13.01 14.11
CA ASP A 170 3.54 -12.03 13.14
C ASP A 170 3.31 -12.41 11.67
N TRP A 171 3.11 -13.70 11.41
CA TRP A 171 2.85 -14.26 10.09
C TRP A 171 1.34 -14.45 9.78
N SER A 172 0.46 -14.21 10.75
CA SER A 172 -0.99 -14.35 10.54
C SER A 172 -1.55 -13.21 9.70
N ALA A 173 -2.38 -13.52 8.71
CA ALA A 173 -2.94 -12.52 7.81
C ALA A 173 -4.37 -12.86 7.37
N GLY A 174 -5.14 -11.82 7.06
CA GLY A 174 -6.44 -11.99 6.40
C GLY A 174 -6.29 -12.74 5.07
N ILE A 175 -5.38 -12.28 4.22
CA ILE A 175 -4.92 -13.00 3.02
C ILE A 175 -3.39 -13.12 3.08
N LYS A 176 -2.87 -14.34 2.88
CA LYS A 176 -1.43 -14.61 2.87
C LYS A 176 -0.99 -15.28 1.59
N LEU A 177 0.07 -14.76 0.98
CA LEU A 177 0.78 -15.39 -0.14
C LEU A 177 2.15 -15.86 0.30
N GLU A 178 2.47 -17.12 0.00
CA GLU A 178 3.73 -17.75 0.36
C GLU A 178 4.20 -18.75 -0.70
N SER A 179 5.51 -19.05 -0.69
CA SER A 179 6.12 -20.08 -1.55
C SER A 179 5.88 -19.90 -3.06
N GLY A 180 5.73 -18.67 -3.54
CA GLY A 180 5.41 -18.39 -4.93
C GLY A 180 3.91 -18.26 -5.22
N GLY A 181 3.08 -18.22 -4.18
CA GLY A 181 1.64 -18.00 -4.32
C GLY A 181 1.32 -16.68 -5.04
N THR A 182 0.33 -16.70 -5.92
CA THR A 182 -0.05 -15.53 -6.72
C THR A 182 -1.55 -15.27 -6.69
N ILE A 183 -1.93 -14.00 -6.67
CA ILE A 183 -3.29 -13.55 -6.99
C ILE A 183 -3.16 -12.43 -8.03
N GLU A 184 -3.77 -12.63 -9.22
CA GLU A 184 -3.63 -11.63 -10.28
C GLU A 184 -4.49 -10.39 -10.00
N ASN A 185 -5.72 -10.58 -9.52
CA ASN A 185 -6.66 -9.49 -9.23
C ASN A 185 -7.38 -9.73 -7.90
N ILE A 186 -7.37 -8.71 -7.03
CA ILE A 186 -8.19 -8.66 -5.82
C ILE A 186 -9.16 -7.49 -5.93
N ILE A 187 -10.45 -7.75 -5.72
CA ILE A 187 -11.48 -6.73 -5.61
C ILE A 187 -12.12 -6.87 -4.22
N ASN A 188 -11.88 -5.88 -3.36
CA ASN A 188 -12.44 -5.87 -2.02
C ASN A 188 -13.48 -4.75 -1.84
N THR A 189 -14.72 -5.15 -1.67
CA THR A 189 -15.85 -4.30 -1.27
C THR A 189 -16.37 -4.66 0.12
N GLY A 190 -15.82 -5.74 0.70
CA GLY A 190 -16.11 -6.26 2.03
C GLY A 190 -15.04 -5.86 3.05
N THR A 191 -14.80 -6.75 4.00
CA THR A 191 -13.80 -6.56 5.04
C THR A 191 -12.78 -7.68 5.04
N ILE A 192 -11.51 -7.34 5.00
CA ILE A 192 -10.39 -8.24 5.25
C ILE A 192 -9.75 -7.76 6.56
N GLN A 193 -9.80 -8.59 7.61
CA GLN A 193 -9.35 -8.20 8.95
C GLN A 193 -8.40 -9.24 9.55
N SER A 194 -7.40 -8.75 10.28
CA SER A 194 -6.47 -9.59 11.03
C SER A 194 -6.08 -8.99 12.37
N ASN A 195 -5.79 -9.85 13.33
CA ASN A 195 -5.12 -9.47 14.58
C ASN A 195 -3.62 -9.20 14.40
N SER A 196 -3.07 -9.40 13.20
CA SER A 196 -1.70 -9.09 12.82
C SER A 196 -1.66 -8.36 11.49
N LEU A 197 -1.55 -9.04 10.36
CA LEU A 197 -1.41 -8.43 9.04
C LEU A 197 -2.74 -8.51 8.26
N GLY A 198 -3.24 -7.40 7.71
CA GLY A 198 -4.43 -7.42 6.87
C GLY A 198 -4.20 -8.30 5.63
N ILE A 199 -3.21 -7.98 4.83
CA ILE A 199 -2.70 -8.77 3.71
C ILE A 199 -1.18 -8.91 3.84
N ALA A 200 -0.66 -10.12 3.59
CA ALA A 200 0.78 -10.41 3.63
C ALA A 200 1.26 -11.10 2.34
N VAL A 201 2.26 -10.51 1.70
CA VAL A 201 3.02 -11.09 0.59
C VAL A 201 4.37 -11.52 1.14
N THR A 202 4.48 -12.74 1.65
CA THR A 202 5.73 -13.20 2.27
C THR A 202 6.70 -13.78 1.24
N TYR A 203 6.20 -14.61 0.34
CA TYR A 203 6.89 -15.14 -0.85
C TYR A 203 5.84 -15.33 -1.94
N GLY A 204 5.57 -14.28 -2.73
CA GLY A 204 4.51 -14.32 -3.72
C GLY A 204 4.35 -13.01 -4.47
N LYS A 205 3.23 -12.88 -5.17
CA LYS A 205 2.96 -11.72 -6.00
C LYS A 205 1.47 -11.40 -6.04
N PHE A 206 1.12 -10.13 -5.83
CA PHE A 206 -0.15 -9.57 -6.29
C PHE A 206 0.03 -8.86 -7.62
N GLY A 207 -0.95 -9.00 -8.51
CA GLY A 207 -1.06 -8.16 -9.69
C GLY A 207 -1.75 -6.83 -9.35
N THR A 208 -3.07 -6.84 -9.20
CA THR A 208 -3.86 -5.63 -8.91
C THR A 208 -4.68 -5.82 -7.65
N LEU A 209 -4.70 -4.82 -6.78
CA LEU A 209 -5.60 -4.74 -5.62
C LEU A 209 -6.49 -3.51 -5.74
N THR A 210 -7.80 -3.73 -5.83
CA THR A 210 -8.81 -2.68 -5.85
C THR A 210 -9.66 -2.73 -4.59
N ILE A 211 -9.71 -1.62 -3.85
CA ILE A 211 -10.55 -1.43 -2.66
C ILE A 211 -11.57 -0.35 -3.00
N LYS A 212 -12.86 -0.67 -2.97
CA LYS A 212 -13.95 0.23 -3.35
C LYS A 212 -15.25 -0.08 -2.61
N ASP A 213 -16.25 0.77 -2.78
CA ASP A 213 -17.61 0.56 -2.25
C ASP A 213 -17.63 0.26 -0.74
N GLY A 214 -16.81 0.98 0.02
CA GLY A 214 -16.66 0.82 1.46
C GLY A 214 -15.84 -0.42 1.87
N GLY A 215 -15.06 -0.99 0.96
CA GLY A 215 -14.14 -2.08 1.26
C GLY A 215 -13.06 -1.67 2.26
N VAL A 216 -12.75 -2.55 3.21
CA VAL A 216 -11.77 -2.29 4.27
C VAL A 216 -10.75 -3.41 4.35
N ILE A 217 -9.49 -3.03 4.48
CA ILE A 217 -8.41 -3.92 4.92
C ILE A 217 -7.91 -3.38 6.27
N TYR A 218 -7.97 -4.22 7.29
CA TYR A 218 -7.47 -3.88 8.62
C TYR A 218 -6.48 -4.92 9.12
N GLY A 219 -5.32 -4.47 9.50
CA GLY A 219 -4.32 -5.27 10.22
C GLY A 219 -3.91 -4.59 11.52
N LYS A 220 -3.95 -5.31 12.64
CA LYS A 220 -3.56 -4.72 13.93
C LYS A 220 -2.10 -4.25 13.94
N ARG A 221 -1.21 -4.93 13.21
CA ARG A 221 0.19 -4.49 13.02
C ARG A 221 0.35 -3.70 11.73
N THR A 222 -0.06 -4.28 10.60
CA THR A 222 0.09 -3.65 9.30
C THR A 222 -1.12 -3.97 8.43
N GLY A 223 -1.62 -2.96 7.74
CA GLY A 223 -2.71 -3.17 6.77
C GLY A 223 -2.26 -4.07 5.62
N ILE A 224 -1.19 -3.70 4.92
CA ILE A 224 -0.55 -4.51 3.87
C ILE A 224 0.95 -4.59 4.13
N THR A 225 1.49 -5.79 4.18
CA THR A 225 2.94 -6.04 4.23
C THR A 225 3.40 -6.73 2.95
N VAL A 226 4.34 -6.10 2.26
CA VAL A 226 5.07 -6.70 1.14
C VAL A 226 6.44 -7.10 1.65
N GLY A 227 6.64 -8.39 1.85
CA GLY A 227 7.85 -8.97 2.41
C GLY A 227 9.07 -8.75 1.54
N GLN A 228 10.23 -9.04 2.08
CA GLN A 228 11.53 -8.81 1.42
C GLN A 228 11.56 -9.42 0.02
N TRP A 229 11.97 -8.60 -0.97
CA TRP A 229 12.12 -8.99 -2.38
C TRP A 229 10.80 -9.43 -3.07
N GLN A 230 9.65 -9.12 -2.49
CA GLN A 230 8.34 -9.45 -3.06
C GLN A 230 7.75 -8.25 -3.81
N THR A 231 6.64 -8.51 -4.53
CA THR A 231 6.02 -7.48 -5.37
C THR A 231 4.54 -7.32 -5.04
N LEU A 232 4.15 -6.10 -4.77
CA LEU A 232 2.79 -5.59 -4.89
C LEU A 232 2.68 -4.90 -6.26
N GLY A 233 1.75 -5.32 -7.11
CA GLY A 233 1.49 -4.62 -8.36
C GLY A 233 0.80 -3.27 -8.13
N ASP A 234 -0.32 -3.04 -8.80
CA ASP A 234 -1.06 -1.79 -8.67
C ASP A 234 -2.04 -1.83 -7.50
N LEU A 235 -2.08 -0.77 -6.72
CA LEU A 235 -3.06 -0.54 -5.66
C LEU A 235 -3.99 0.62 -6.03
N TYR A 236 -5.30 0.36 -6.01
CA TYR A 236 -6.35 1.34 -6.25
C TYR A 236 -7.31 1.39 -5.06
N ILE A 237 -7.50 2.57 -4.48
CA ILE A 237 -8.48 2.81 -3.40
C ILE A 237 -9.44 3.90 -3.85
N ASP A 238 -10.71 3.56 -4.03
CA ASP A 238 -11.77 4.46 -4.44
C ASP A 238 -12.81 4.65 -3.32
N GLY A 239 -12.88 5.84 -2.79
CA GLY A 239 -13.81 6.23 -1.73
C GLY A 239 -15.15 6.79 -2.22
N THR A 240 -15.45 6.72 -3.54
CA THR A 240 -16.68 7.29 -4.12
C THR A 240 -17.95 6.82 -3.41
N SER A 241 -17.98 5.56 -3.00
CA SER A 241 -19.09 4.95 -2.28
C SER A 241 -18.64 4.55 -0.88
N SER A 242 -19.42 4.90 0.12
CA SER A 242 -19.27 4.38 1.49
C SER A 242 -20.39 3.37 1.79
N LYS A 243 -20.16 2.49 2.77
CA LYS A 243 -21.24 1.64 3.29
C LYS A 243 -22.29 2.49 3.99
N LYS A 244 -23.50 1.92 4.21
CA LYS A 244 -24.60 2.59 4.93
C LYS A 244 -24.21 3.06 6.34
N ASP A 245 -23.22 2.43 6.96
CA ASP A 245 -22.66 2.81 8.28
C ASP A 245 -21.60 3.93 8.20
N GLY A 246 -21.34 4.48 7.01
CA GLY A 246 -20.35 5.52 6.78
C GLY A 246 -18.92 5.01 6.57
N THR A 247 -18.69 3.69 6.53
CA THR A 247 -17.35 3.12 6.32
C THR A 247 -16.83 3.49 4.93
N VAL A 248 -15.68 4.12 4.88
CA VAL A 248 -14.98 4.55 3.67
C VAL A 248 -13.99 3.47 3.23
N SER A 249 -13.81 3.35 1.91
CA SER A 249 -12.82 2.43 1.34
C SER A 249 -11.41 2.76 1.84
N GLY A 250 -10.69 1.78 2.38
CA GLY A 250 -9.37 2.08 2.87
C GLY A 250 -8.60 0.92 3.49
N ILE A 251 -7.36 1.27 3.84
CA ILE A 251 -6.43 0.44 4.59
C ILE A 251 -6.18 1.10 5.93
N TYR A 252 -6.35 0.36 7.00
CA TYR A 252 -6.24 0.86 8.37
C TYR A 252 -5.36 -0.07 9.20
N SER A 253 -4.57 0.52 10.08
CA SER A 253 -3.66 -0.25 10.95
C SER A 253 -3.38 0.46 12.27
N ASP A 254 -3.03 -0.34 13.29
CA ASP A 254 -2.55 0.18 14.58
C ASP A 254 -1.03 0.48 14.58
N ILE A 255 -0.29 0.12 13.52
CA ILE A 255 1.11 0.51 13.32
C ILE A 255 1.24 1.14 11.94
N ASP A 256 1.59 0.40 10.89
CA ASP A 256 1.78 0.96 9.55
C ASP A 256 0.63 0.59 8.62
N GLY A 257 0.11 1.55 7.85
CA GLY A 257 -0.92 1.27 6.84
C GLY A 257 -0.40 0.30 5.78
N ILE A 258 0.69 0.65 5.11
CA ILE A 258 1.40 -0.19 4.13
C ILE A 258 2.88 -0.21 4.45
N VAL A 259 3.49 -1.39 4.38
CA VAL A 259 4.95 -1.58 4.47
C VAL A 259 5.46 -2.29 3.23
N LEU A 260 6.42 -1.67 2.59
CA LEU A 260 7.30 -2.29 1.60
C LEU A 260 8.62 -2.61 2.30
N GLU A 261 8.84 -3.88 2.65
CA GLU A 261 10.07 -4.32 3.33
C GLU A 261 11.27 -4.29 2.38
N THR A 262 12.46 -4.45 2.93
CA THR A 262 13.74 -4.40 2.22
C THR A 262 13.73 -5.10 0.87
N GLY A 263 14.04 -4.35 -0.19
CA GLY A 263 14.12 -4.87 -1.56
C GLY A 263 12.78 -5.20 -2.22
N SER A 264 11.66 -4.99 -1.54
CA SER A 264 10.34 -5.20 -2.12
C SER A 264 9.97 -4.11 -3.12
N SER A 265 8.93 -4.35 -3.90
CA SER A 265 8.51 -3.39 -4.91
C SER A 265 6.99 -3.21 -4.98
N SER A 266 6.58 -2.00 -5.37
CA SER A 266 5.23 -1.71 -5.81
C SER A 266 5.28 -0.95 -7.14
N GLN A 267 4.26 -1.14 -7.99
CA GLN A 267 4.18 -0.43 -9.26
C GLN A 267 3.45 0.90 -9.11
N LYS A 268 2.21 0.90 -8.68
CA LYS A 268 1.38 2.09 -8.56
C LYS A 268 0.59 2.10 -7.26
N ILE A 269 0.40 3.30 -6.68
CA ILE A 269 -0.52 3.52 -5.57
C ILE A 269 -1.42 4.69 -5.95
N GLU A 270 -2.73 4.45 -6.07
CA GLU A 270 -3.71 5.47 -6.41
C GLU A 270 -4.85 5.48 -5.39
N LEU A 271 -5.04 6.64 -4.74
CA LEU A 271 -6.17 6.94 -3.88
C LEU A 271 -7.00 8.04 -4.55
N LYS A 272 -8.31 7.82 -4.60
CA LYS A 272 -9.23 8.82 -5.15
C LYS A 272 -10.54 8.89 -4.41
N ASN A 273 -11.24 10.04 -4.54
CA ASN A 273 -12.62 10.23 -4.09
C ASN A 273 -12.86 9.88 -2.61
N GLY A 274 -11.89 10.19 -1.74
CA GLY A 274 -11.99 9.91 -0.32
C GLY A 274 -11.37 8.58 0.13
N GLY A 275 -10.60 7.89 -0.72
CA GLY A 275 -9.84 6.69 -0.33
C GLY A 275 -8.81 6.97 0.76
N ILE A 276 -8.63 6.03 1.69
CA ILE A 276 -7.82 6.25 2.90
C ILE A 276 -6.73 5.18 3.05
N ILE A 277 -5.53 5.61 3.42
CA ILE A 277 -4.49 4.75 4.02
C ILE A 277 -4.11 5.39 5.36
N GLN A 278 -4.28 4.64 6.46
CA GLN A 278 -4.03 5.12 7.80
C GLN A 278 -3.22 4.12 8.61
N GLY A 279 -2.13 4.60 9.21
CA GLY A 279 -1.37 3.89 10.23
C GLY A 279 -1.20 4.76 11.48
N LYS A 280 -1.12 4.16 12.67
CA LYS A 280 -0.82 4.93 13.90
C LYS A 280 0.68 5.27 14.01
N ASP A 281 1.54 4.62 13.23
CA ASP A 281 2.92 5.02 13.01
C ASP A 281 3.03 5.66 11.63
N ASN A 282 3.27 4.93 10.56
CA ASN A 282 3.32 5.50 9.22
C ASN A 282 2.07 5.14 8.40
N GLY A 283 1.61 6.06 7.54
CA GLY A 283 0.61 5.75 6.55
C GLY A 283 1.16 4.75 5.51
N ILE A 284 2.25 5.10 4.85
CA ILE A 284 3.01 4.26 3.91
C ILE A 284 4.49 4.29 4.32
N ARG A 285 5.14 3.12 4.40
CA ARG A 285 6.56 3.00 4.70
C ARG A 285 7.28 2.15 3.66
N LEU A 286 8.38 2.69 3.15
CA LEU A 286 9.34 1.99 2.31
C LEU A 286 10.63 1.80 3.12
N ASP A 287 11.04 0.55 3.32
CA ASP A 287 12.30 0.22 3.98
C ASP A 287 13.47 0.23 2.98
N ASN A 288 14.69 0.04 3.49
CA ASN A 288 15.91 0.07 2.69
C ASN A 288 15.81 -0.77 1.41
N ALA A 289 16.22 -0.18 0.29
CA ALA A 289 16.15 -0.78 -1.05
C ALA A 289 14.75 -1.20 -1.54
N ALA A 290 13.67 -0.89 -0.80
CA ALA A 290 12.31 -1.02 -1.33
C ALA A 290 12.07 -0.02 -2.46
N SER A 291 11.16 -0.33 -3.39
CA SER A 291 10.94 0.54 -4.54
C SER A 291 9.46 0.76 -4.84
N LEU A 292 9.11 2.01 -5.15
CA LEU A 292 7.88 2.39 -5.84
C LEU A 292 8.25 2.91 -7.22
N SER A 293 8.00 2.10 -8.24
CA SER A 293 8.48 2.37 -9.61
C SER A 293 7.51 3.17 -10.46
N GLY A 294 6.23 3.05 -10.19
CA GLY A 294 5.17 3.81 -10.85
C GLY A 294 4.70 5.00 -10.01
N GLU A 295 3.62 5.60 -10.43
CA GLU A 295 3.09 6.81 -9.83
C GLU A 295 2.43 6.56 -8.47
N MET A 296 2.59 7.51 -7.55
CA MET A 296 1.76 7.66 -6.35
C MET A 296 0.82 8.83 -6.57
N ILE A 297 -0.48 8.56 -6.65
CA ILE A 297 -1.50 9.59 -6.91
C ILE A 297 -2.51 9.60 -5.78
N LEU A 298 -2.63 10.74 -5.11
CA LEU A 298 -3.70 11.03 -4.17
C LEU A 298 -4.57 12.12 -4.79
N SER A 299 -5.85 11.84 -5.03
CA SER A 299 -6.72 12.81 -5.69
C SER A 299 -8.14 12.81 -5.13
N GLY A 300 -8.75 13.98 -5.15
CA GLY A 300 -10.13 14.19 -4.74
C GLY A 300 -10.31 14.42 -3.24
N LYS A 301 -11.30 15.21 -2.91
CA LYS A 301 -11.62 15.61 -1.54
C LYS A 301 -11.82 14.40 -0.63
N GLY A 302 -11.12 14.42 0.52
CA GLY A 302 -11.19 13.37 1.54
C GLY A 302 -10.22 12.20 1.31
N SER A 303 -9.59 12.10 0.13
CA SER A 303 -8.49 11.14 -0.07
C SER A 303 -7.33 11.51 0.82
N ARG A 304 -6.83 10.54 1.60
CA ARG A 304 -5.75 10.86 2.53
C ARG A 304 -4.82 9.69 2.82
N VAL A 305 -3.57 10.04 3.07
CA VAL A 305 -2.58 9.18 3.71
C VAL A 305 -2.23 9.80 5.06
N GLU A 306 -2.42 9.05 6.11
CA GLU A 306 -2.31 9.51 7.49
C GLU A 306 -1.34 8.65 8.28
N GLY A 307 -0.31 9.27 8.85
CA GLY A 307 0.57 8.73 9.85
C GLY A 307 0.25 9.27 11.25
N GLY A 308 0.65 8.56 12.28
CA GLY A 308 0.58 9.01 13.66
C GLY A 308 1.94 9.45 14.18
N SER A 309 2.66 8.57 14.88
CA SER A 309 3.98 8.87 15.45
C SER A 309 5.10 8.93 14.41
N GLY A 310 4.96 8.28 13.27
CA GLY A 310 5.85 8.35 12.12
C GLY A 310 5.39 9.38 11.08
N ALA A 311 5.65 9.14 9.80
CA ALA A 311 5.27 10.03 8.72
C ALA A 311 3.97 9.59 8.02
N GLY A 312 3.32 10.53 7.32
CA GLY A 312 2.29 10.15 6.36
C GLY A 312 2.87 9.20 5.31
N ILE A 313 3.95 9.61 4.65
CA ILE A 313 4.73 8.79 3.71
C ILE A 313 6.19 8.79 4.19
N SER A 314 6.72 7.62 4.53
CA SER A 314 8.10 7.41 4.97
C SER A 314 8.88 6.61 3.93
N ASN A 315 9.97 7.17 3.43
CA ASN A 315 10.95 6.51 2.57
C ASN A 315 12.27 6.40 3.31
N ASP A 316 12.52 5.29 3.98
CA ASP A 316 13.73 5.04 4.76
C ASP A 316 14.70 4.12 3.99
N GLY A 317 15.54 4.76 3.20
CA GLY A 317 16.52 4.04 2.33
C GLY A 317 15.90 3.40 1.10
N GLY A 318 14.63 3.60 0.82
CA GLY A 318 13.93 3.11 -0.37
C GLY A 318 14.08 4.03 -1.58
N LYS A 319 13.47 3.63 -2.69
CA LYS A 319 13.54 4.35 -3.96
C LYS A 319 12.16 4.62 -4.55
N ILE A 320 11.79 5.88 -4.68
CA ILE A 320 10.57 6.33 -5.36
C ILE A 320 10.97 6.92 -6.70
N THR A 321 10.72 6.19 -7.81
CA THR A 321 11.10 6.64 -9.16
C THR A 321 9.93 7.21 -9.94
N GLY A 322 8.71 6.80 -9.60
CA GLY A 322 7.50 7.42 -10.13
C GLY A 322 7.21 8.78 -9.49
N SER A 323 6.41 9.58 -10.15
CA SER A 323 5.97 10.88 -9.61
C SER A 323 5.07 10.68 -8.39
N MET A 324 5.21 11.57 -7.41
CA MET A 324 4.32 11.68 -6.27
C MET A 324 3.41 12.89 -6.48
N THR A 325 2.12 12.66 -6.68
CA THR A 325 1.14 13.70 -6.98
C THR A 325 0.02 13.69 -5.96
N ILE A 326 -0.13 14.78 -5.22
CA ILE A 326 -1.22 15.02 -4.27
C ILE A 326 -2.05 16.18 -4.84
N LYS A 327 -3.35 15.96 -5.09
CA LYS A 327 -4.15 16.95 -5.80
C LYS A 327 -5.65 16.90 -5.49
N ASP A 328 -6.36 17.95 -5.96
CA ASP A 328 -7.82 18.01 -5.98
C ASP A 328 -8.46 17.83 -4.59
N GLY A 329 -7.86 18.42 -3.55
CA GLY A 329 -8.36 18.36 -2.17
C GLY A 329 -7.95 17.13 -1.39
N ALA A 330 -6.95 16.37 -1.85
CA ALA A 330 -6.34 15.28 -1.10
C ALA A 330 -5.38 15.81 -0.02
N THR A 331 -5.13 14.98 1.00
CA THR A 331 -4.28 15.35 2.14
C THR A 331 -3.26 14.26 2.45
N VAL A 332 -2.03 14.67 2.77
CA VAL A 332 -1.06 13.82 3.47
C VAL A 332 -0.77 14.47 4.81
N THR A 333 -0.90 13.71 5.88
CA THR A 333 -0.78 14.23 7.25
C THR A 333 -0.07 13.27 8.18
N SER A 334 0.47 13.79 9.27
CA SER A 334 0.97 13.00 10.39
C SER A 334 0.94 13.81 11.67
N SER A 335 0.59 13.15 12.79
CA SER A 335 0.64 13.75 14.13
C SER A 335 2.07 14.11 14.57
N SER A 336 3.10 13.51 13.97
CA SER A 336 4.51 13.86 14.22
C SER A 336 4.93 15.16 13.53
N GLY A 337 4.08 15.73 12.65
CA GLY A 337 4.41 16.87 11.82
C GLY A 337 5.26 16.54 10.58
N GLN A 338 5.36 15.27 10.19
CA GLN A 338 6.10 14.81 9.01
C GLN A 338 5.11 14.28 7.97
N ALA A 339 4.67 15.12 7.04
CA ALA A 339 3.81 14.64 5.96
C ALA A 339 4.56 13.67 5.05
N ILE A 340 5.76 14.05 4.60
CA ILE A 340 6.66 13.22 3.79
C ILE A 340 8.04 13.20 4.44
N SER A 341 8.59 12.01 4.69
CA SER A 341 9.96 11.82 5.19
C SER A 341 10.77 10.99 4.22
N ASN A 342 11.89 11.52 3.75
CA ASN A 342 12.90 10.83 2.96
C ASN A 342 14.19 10.78 3.78
N SER A 343 14.59 9.59 4.22
CA SER A 343 15.65 9.40 5.20
C SER A 343 16.62 8.29 4.84
N GLY A 344 17.70 8.16 5.62
CA GLY A 344 18.73 7.17 5.35
C GLY A 344 19.41 7.42 4.00
N SER A 345 19.42 6.45 3.11
CA SER A 345 19.83 6.57 1.70
C SER A 345 18.65 6.68 0.74
N GLY A 346 17.50 7.13 1.22
CA GLY A 346 16.26 7.24 0.46
C GLY A 346 16.38 8.14 -0.76
N SER A 347 15.74 7.75 -1.86
CA SER A 347 15.80 8.50 -3.12
C SER A 347 14.41 8.72 -3.68
N ILE A 348 14.06 9.97 -3.98
CA ILE A 348 12.85 10.38 -4.69
C ILE A 348 13.28 11.03 -6.01
N THR A 349 13.15 10.32 -7.12
CA THR A 349 13.60 10.81 -8.44
C THR A 349 12.46 11.25 -9.35
N GLY A 350 11.23 10.88 -9.05
CA GLY A 350 10.06 11.21 -9.86
C GLY A 350 9.43 12.58 -9.60
N GLY A 351 9.93 13.32 -8.63
CA GLY A 351 9.39 14.63 -8.23
C GLY A 351 8.19 14.54 -7.29
N ILE A 352 7.89 15.68 -6.66
CA ILE A 352 6.75 15.84 -5.75
C ILE A 352 5.90 17.00 -6.26
N THR A 353 4.62 16.74 -6.51
CA THR A 353 3.66 17.77 -6.93
C THR A 353 2.49 17.82 -5.96
N VAL A 354 2.24 18.99 -5.38
CA VAL A 354 1.07 19.26 -4.53
C VAL A 354 0.25 20.33 -5.24
N SER A 355 -0.95 19.99 -5.71
CA SER A 355 -1.68 20.87 -6.61
C SER A 355 -3.18 20.94 -6.36
N GLY A 356 -3.75 22.10 -6.66
CA GLY A 356 -5.19 22.34 -6.58
C GLY A 356 -5.69 22.86 -5.25
N GLU A 357 -6.81 23.57 -5.28
CA GLU A 357 -7.45 24.14 -4.10
C GLU A 357 -7.81 23.06 -3.06
N ASN A 358 -7.67 23.39 -1.79
CA ASN A 358 -7.92 22.52 -0.64
C ASN A 358 -7.01 21.28 -0.55
N THR A 359 -6.01 21.16 -1.43
CA THR A 359 -4.97 20.12 -1.32
C THR A 359 -3.96 20.53 -0.24
N LYS A 360 -3.58 19.58 0.62
CA LYS A 360 -2.73 19.87 1.76
C LYS A 360 -1.65 18.82 2.00
N LEU A 361 -0.46 19.28 2.37
CA LEU A 361 0.44 18.54 3.23
C LEU A 361 0.38 19.17 4.62
N GLU A 362 -0.14 18.45 5.60
CA GLU A 362 -0.19 18.90 6.99
C GLU A 362 1.05 18.37 7.71
N GLY A 363 2.13 19.13 7.63
CA GLY A 363 3.46 18.81 8.14
C GLY A 363 4.56 19.03 7.09
N ASN A 364 5.78 18.74 7.52
CA ASN A 364 6.98 18.99 6.72
C ASN A 364 7.21 17.95 5.61
N ILE A 365 7.90 18.39 4.56
CA ILE A 365 8.66 17.53 3.64
C ILE A 365 10.10 17.50 4.18
N ILE A 366 10.55 16.35 4.67
CA ILE A 366 11.88 16.20 5.27
C ILE A 366 12.76 15.34 4.36
N ASN A 367 13.96 15.84 4.07
CA ASN A 367 15.03 15.10 3.38
C ASN A 367 16.26 15.08 4.27
N THR A 368 16.63 13.91 4.81
CA THR A 368 17.64 13.81 5.87
C THR A 368 18.55 12.59 5.73
N GLY A 369 19.68 12.59 6.42
CA GLY A 369 20.72 11.57 6.26
C GLY A 369 21.44 11.75 4.92
N ASP A 370 21.66 10.69 4.17
CA ASP A 370 22.22 10.71 2.81
C ASP A 370 21.12 10.69 1.73
N ALA A 371 19.91 11.10 2.08
CA ALA A 371 18.76 11.02 1.21
C ALA A 371 18.78 12.06 0.09
N SER A 372 18.13 11.75 -1.03
CA SER A 372 18.09 12.62 -2.19
C SER A 372 16.67 12.84 -2.75
N ILE A 373 16.39 14.08 -3.16
CA ILE A 373 15.26 14.43 -4.01
C ILE A 373 15.83 14.92 -5.33
N GLY A 374 15.73 14.08 -6.37
CA GLY A 374 16.42 14.28 -7.65
C GLY A 374 15.64 15.13 -8.66
N SER A 375 14.38 15.43 -8.40
CA SER A 375 13.47 16.15 -9.31
C SER A 375 12.76 17.29 -8.60
N ASP A 376 11.99 18.08 -9.36
CA ASP A 376 11.32 19.27 -8.86
C ASP A 376 10.30 18.99 -7.74
N ILE A 377 10.17 19.94 -6.82
CA ILE A 377 9.09 20.03 -5.84
C ILE A 377 8.20 21.19 -6.27
N LYS A 378 6.95 20.89 -6.65
CA LYS A 378 5.97 21.87 -7.14
C LYS A 378 4.80 21.96 -6.19
N ILE A 379 4.48 23.18 -5.76
CA ILE A 379 3.31 23.49 -4.94
C ILE A 379 2.51 24.52 -5.76
N GLU A 380 1.36 24.12 -6.28
CA GLU A 380 0.70 24.89 -7.31
C GLU A 380 -0.84 24.87 -7.21
N GLY A 381 -1.48 25.88 -7.84
CA GLY A 381 -2.95 25.90 -7.97
C GLY A 381 -3.74 26.04 -6.67
N GLY A 382 -3.22 26.79 -5.68
CA GLY A 382 -3.88 27.01 -4.40
C GLY A 382 -3.62 25.95 -3.33
N ALA A 383 -2.69 25.02 -3.58
CA ALA A 383 -2.31 24.00 -2.62
C ALA A 383 -1.52 24.58 -1.43
N LYS A 384 -1.56 23.88 -0.30
CA LYS A 384 -0.87 24.32 0.93
C LYS A 384 0.04 23.23 1.49
N VAL A 385 1.26 23.62 1.82
CA VAL A 385 2.16 22.85 2.68
C VAL A 385 2.17 23.56 4.04
N GLU A 386 1.37 23.05 4.98
CA GLU A 386 1.27 23.56 6.36
C GLU A 386 2.47 23.01 7.16
N GLY A 387 3.63 23.57 6.92
CA GLY A 387 4.96 23.18 7.35
C GLY A 387 6.00 23.62 6.34
N GLY A 388 7.20 23.07 6.43
CA GLY A 388 8.32 23.45 5.58
C GLY A 388 8.90 22.33 4.74
N LEU A 389 9.79 22.70 3.84
CA LEU A 389 10.76 21.80 3.23
C LEU A 389 12.05 21.87 4.09
N VAL A 390 12.42 20.74 4.70
CA VAL A 390 13.62 20.65 5.54
C VAL A 390 14.62 19.72 4.89
N ASN A 391 15.75 20.24 4.47
CA ASN A 391 16.87 19.49 3.94
C ASN A 391 18.03 19.53 4.94
N GLN A 392 18.38 18.40 5.54
CA GLN A 392 19.32 18.34 6.65
C GLN A 392 20.25 17.12 6.58
N GLY A 393 21.24 17.07 7.46
CA GLY A 393 22.28 16.05 7.41
C GLY A 393 23.12 16.19 6.14
N ASN A 394 23.28 15.14 5.34
CA ASN A 394 23.89 15.15 4.02
C ASN A 394 22.83 15.16 2.90
N GLY A 395 21.61 15.55 3.22
CA GLY A 395 20.49 15.54 2.27
C GLY A 395 20.75 16.39 1.03
N SER A 396 20.35 15.90 -0.14
CA SER A 396 20.50 16.64 -1.40
C SER A 396 19.17 16.82 -2.10
N ILE A 397 18.92 18.03 -2.61
CA ILE A 397 17.78 18.37 -3.46
C ILE A 397 18.33 18.96 -4.76
N SER A 398 18.23 18.20 -5.86
CA SER A 398 18.76 18.64 -7.16
C SER A 398 17.72 19.36 -8.00
N GLY A 399 16.45 19.07 -7.81
CA GLY A 399 15.34 19.73 -8.50
C GLY A 399 15.06 21.13 -7.96
N SER A 400 14.33 21.91 -8.74
CA SER A 400 13.87 23.24 -8.32
C SER A 400 12.67 23.14 -7.36
N VAL A 401 12.53 24.14 -6.50
CA VAL A 401 11.35 24.32 -5.65
C VAL A 401 10.53 25.48 -6.22
N GLN A 402 9.30 25.17 -6.63
CA GLN A 402 8.41 26.17 -7.23
C GLN A 402 7.12 26.27 -6.42
N VAL A 403 6.76 27.49 -6.02
CA VAL A 403 5.49 27.81 -5.34
C VAL A 403 4.71 28.77 -6.24
N SER A 404 3.57 28.30 -6.77
CA SER A 404 2.86 29.03 -7.83
C SER A 404 1.35 28.94 -7.71
N GLY A 405 0.63 29.79 -8.44
CA GLY A 405 -0.84 29.72 -8.56
C GLY A 405 -1.58 29.95 -7.25
N GLY A 406 -1.15 30.85 -6.40
CA GLY A 406 -1.79 31.14 -5.11
C GLY A 406 -1.54 30.12 -4.01
N SER A 407 -0.51 29.30 -4.17
CA SER A 407 -0.14 28.24 -3.20
C SER A 407 0.74 28.78 -2.08
N SER A 408 0.90 27.98 -1.03
CA SER A 408 1.75 28.36 0.10
C SER A 408 2.59 27.22 0.66
N ILE A 409 3.75 27.58 1.18
CA ILE A 409 4.61 26.79 2.06
C ILE A 409 5.19 27.70 3.14
N ASP A 410 5.27 27.23 4.38
CA ASP A 410 5.70 28.07 5.49
C ASP A 410 7.20 28.38 5.42
N SER A 411 8.05 27.40 5.15
CA SER A 411 9.49 27.62 5.14
C SER A 411 10.27 26.66 4.24
N ILE A 412 11.48 27.06 3.87
CA ILE A 412 12.52 26.19 3.32
C ILE A 412 13.75 26.31 4.23
N THR A 413 14.17 25.18 4.81
CA THR A 413 15.35 25.09 5.69
C THR A 413 16.39 24.17 5.08
N ASN A 414 17.62 24.66 4.97
CA ASN A 414 18.78 23.88 4.54
C ASN A 414 19.86 23.96 5.63
N GLU A 415 20.16 22.83 6.27
CA GLU A 415 21.04 22.79 7.43
C GLU A 415 21.96 21.58 7.43
N GLY A 416 22.92 21.54 8.37
CA GLY A 416 23.96 20.50 8.40
C GLY A 416 24.84 20.58 7.15
N ASN A 417 25.05 19.48 6.44
CA ASN A 417 25.72 19.42 5.14
C ASN A 417 24.72 19.40 3.98
N GLY A 418 23.50 19.82 4.21
CA GLY A 418 22.42 19.80 3.19
C GLY A 418 22.76 20.66 1.97
N ALA A 419 22.43 20.17 0.78
CA ALA A 419 22.63 20.89 -0.48
C ALA A 419 21.31 21.00 -1.25
N ILE A 420 20.98 22.22 -1.70
CA ILE A 420 19.86 22.49 -2.62
C ILE A 420 20.45 23.08 -3.89
N SER A 421 20.47 22.30 -4.97
CA SER A 421 21.09 22.72 -6.23
C SER A 421 20.13 23.41 -7.19
N GLY A 422 18.84 23.12 -7.08
CA GLY A 422 17.80 23.77 -7.89
C GLY A 422 17.47 25.17 -7.43
N SER A 423 16.87 25.96 -8.31
CA SER A 423 16.38 27.30 -7.97
C SER A 423 15.13 27.25 -7.12
N ILE A 424 14.94 28.26 -6.27
CA ILE A 424 13.73 28.48 -5.47
C ILE A 424 12.97 29.64 -6.10
N THR A 425 11.74 29.40 -6.55
CA THR A 425 10.90 30.42 -7.19
C THR A 425 9.54 30.49 -6.49
N VAL A 426 9.14 31.68 -6.12
CA VAL A 426 7.83 32.01 -5.59
C VAL A 426 7.12 32.92 -6.57
N ASP A 427 6.05 32.47 -7.19
CA ASP A 427 5.30 33.23 -8.17
C ASP A 427 4.33 34.22 -7.52
N LYS A 428 3.79 35.12 -8.34
CA LYS A 428 2.79 36.09 -7.93
C LYS A 428 1.61 35.40 -7.23
N ASP A 429 1.06 36.04 -6.22
CA ASP A 429 -0.07 35.55 -5.40
C ASP A 429 0.24 34.31 -4.54
N SER A 430 1.45 33.74 -4.63
CA SER A 430 1.91 32.62 -3.83
C SER A 430 2.70 33.08 -2.62
N LYS A 431 2.91 32.18 -1.64
CA LYS A 431 3.51 32.53 -0.36
C LYS A 431 4.60 31.54 0.06
N LEU A 432 5.76 32.09 0.42
CA LEU A 432 6.81 31.43 1.18
C LEU A 432 7.25 32.42 2.25
N ASP A 433 7.12 32.08 3.54
CA ASP A 433 7.40 33.01 4.61
C ASP A 433 8.91 33.20 4.84
N SER A 434 9.67 32.09 4.83
CA SER A 434 11.10 32.17 5.10
C SER A 434 11.94 31.12 4.36
N ILE A 435 13.20 31.50 4.12
CA ILE A 435 14.28 30.58 3.72
C ILE A 435 15.39 30.70 4.76
N THR A 436 15.77 29.59 5.36
CA THR A 436 16.90 29.52 6.30
C THR A 436 17.98 28.61 5.72
N ASN A 437 19.18 29.13 5.52
CA ASN A 437 20.34 28.37 5.09
C ASN A 437 21.43 28.46 6.16
N THR A 438 21.64 27.37 6.88
CA THR A 438 22.73 27.22 7.85
C THR A 438 23.63 26.04 7.50
N SER A 439 23.57 25.64 6.23
CA SER A 439 24.35 24.51 5.73
C SER A 439 25.85 24.83 5.76
N THR A 440 26.62 23.87 6.22
CA THR A 440 28.10 23.88 6.18
C THR A 440 28.66 23.26 4.91
N SER A 441 27.78 22.83 3.99
CA SER A 441 28.18 22.37 2.65
C SER A 441 28.76 23.51 1.83
N ASP A 442 29.86 23.28 1.11
CA ASP A 442 30.46 24.23 0.20
C ASP A 442 29.46 24.77 -0.85
N THR A 443 28.43 24.01 -1.16
CA THR A 443 27.39 24.37 -2.14
C THR A 443 26.18 25.05 -1.52
N GLY A 444 25.80 24.70 -0.28
CA GLY A 444 24.64 25.26 0.42
C GLY A 444 23.37 25.27 -0.43
N ILE A 445 22.85 26.43 -0.79
CA ILE A 445 21.82 26.62 -1.81
C ILE A 445 22.54 27.17 -3.06
N SER A 446 22.83 26.33 -4.07
CA SER A 446 23.58 26.77 -5.26
C SER A 446 22.71 27.39 -6.35
N GLY A 447 21.40 27.17 -6.31
CA GLY A 447 20.44 27.79 -7.22
C GLY A 447 20.14 29.24 -6.86
N SER A 448 19.49 29.97 -7.78
CA SER A 448 18.99 31.33 -7.53
C SER A 448 17.71 31.31 -6.70
N ILE A 449 17.47 32.40 -5.96
CA ILE A 449 16.21 32.62 -5.25
C ILE A 449 15.47 33.76 -5.95
N THR A 450 14.26 33.48 -6.45
CA THR A 450 13.44 34.49 -7.14
C THR A 450 12.09 34.61 -6.43
N ASN A 451 11.84 35.81 -5.90
CA ASN A 451 10.55 36.17 -5.32
C ASN A 451 9.78 37.07 -6.29
N ASN A 452 8.73 36.55 -6.92
CA ASN A 452 7.78 37.34 -7.71
C ASN A 452 6.51 37.69 -6.92
N SER A 453 6.43 37.22 -5.67
CA SER A 453 5.24 37.34 -4.82
C SER A 453 5.10 38.74 -4.23
N ASP A 454 3.85 39.16 -4.04
CA ASP A 454 3.49 40.33 -3.28
C ASP A 454 3.42 40.05 -1.75
N ASN A 455 3.85 38.86 -1.30
CA ASN A 455 3.99 38.50 0.11
C ASN A 455 5.44 38.68 0.58
N LYS A 456 5.61 39.11 1.83
CA LYS A 456 6.94 39.28 2.46
C LYS A 456 7.69 37.94 2.45
N LEU A 457 9.01 38.02 2.09
CA LEU A 457 9.93 36.89 2.20
C LEU A 457 11.09 37.24 3.14
N GLU A 458 11.40 36.38 4.08
CA GLU A 458 12.58 36.52 4.93
C GLU A 458 13.63 35.47 4.52
N ILE A 459 14.87 35.89 4.31
CA ILE A 459 15.99 35.01 4.00
C ILE A 459 17.05 35.15 5.08
N SER A 460 17.39 34.06 5.75
CA SER A 460 18.48 33.98 6.71
C SER A 460 19.59 33.08 6.16
N ASN A 461 20.77 33.64 5.92
CA ASN A 461 21.95 32.91 5.50
C ASN A 461 23.00 32.97 6.62
N GLY A 462 23.23 31.90 7.31
CA GLY A 462 24.05 31.82 8.49
C GLY A 462 25.55 31.93 8.21
N GLU A 463 26.34 31.98 9.29
CA GLU A 463 27.81 32.04 9.22
C GLU A 463 28.38 30.83 8.47
N GLY A 464 29.23 31.05 7.48
CA GLY A 464 29.82 30.02 6.64
C GLY A 464 28.90 29.41 5.60
N ALA A 465 27.59 29.69 5.63
CA ALA A 465 26.65 29.17 4.66
C ALA A 465 26.72 29.93 3.31
N THR A 466 26.41 29.21 2.23
CA THR A 466 26.49 29.75 0.86
C THR A 466 25.13 29.71 0.18
N ILE A 467 24.72 30.84 -0.42
CA ILE A 467 23.71 30.95 -1.46
C ILE A 467 24.48 31.23 -2.76
N GLY A 468 24.62 30.26 -3.67
CA GLY A 468 25.51 30.35 -4.82
C GLY A 468 24.96 31.21 -5.96
N GLY A 469 23.64 31.22 -6.17
CA GLY A 469 22.98 32.09 -7.12
C GLY A 469 22.63 33.46 -6.56
N GLY A 470 22.18 34.39 -7.39
CA GLY A 470 21.69 35.70 -6.95
C GLY A 470 20.30 35.61 -6.31
N ILE A 471 19.92 36.64 -5.58
CA ILE A 471 18.59 36.81 -5.00
C ILE A 471 17.87 37.93 -5.76
N THR A 472 16.70 37.63 -6.34
CA THR A 472 15.90 38.58 -7.11
C THR A 472 14.53 38.76 -6.48
N ASN A 473 14.16 40.01 -6.19
CA ASN A 473 12.82 40.39 -5.78
C ASN A 473 12.13 41.17 -6.92
N ASN A 474 11.11 40.57 -7.49
CA ASN A 474 10.25 41.20 -8.50
C ASN A 474 8.87 41.56 -7.93
N GLY A 475 8.55 41.08 -6.75
CA GLY A 475 7.29 41.34 -6.06
C GLY A 475 7.25 42.71 -5.39
N ASN A 476 6.06 43.14 -4.99
CA ASN A 476 5.86 44.46 -4.37
C ASN A 476 5.98 44.44 -2.84
N ALA A 477 6.14 43.28 -2.23
CA ALA A 477 6.36 43.16 -0.79
C ALA A 477 7.83 43.25 -0.42
N ASP A 478 8.09 43.48 0.86
CA ASP A 478 9.43 43.61 1.40
C ASP A 478 10.17 42.25 1.35
N LEU A 479 11.43 42.32 0.97
CA LEU A 479 12.42 41.26 1.08
C LEU A 479 13.37 41.60 2.23
N VAL A 480 13.43 40.74 3.24
CA VAL A 480 14.37 40.92 4.37
C VAL A 480 15.45 39.87 4.30
N ILE A 481 16.70 40.29 4.25
CA ILE A 481 17.85 39.38 4.17
C ILE A 481 18.74 39.59 5.38
N SER A 482 18.94 38.54 6.18
CA SER A 482 19.96 38.46 7.23
C SER A 482 21.09 37.57 6.73
N ASN A 483 22.22 38.16 6.37
CA ASN A 483 23.35 37.45 5.78
C ASN A 483 24.61 37.53 6.63
N GLN A 484 25.08 36.39 7.12
CA GLN A 484 26.37 36.22 7.78
C GLN A 484 27.32 35.33 6.97
N GLY A 485 26.81 34.72 5.90
CA GLY A 485 27.54 33.86 4.97
C GLY A 485 27.89 34.53 3.66
N SER A 486 27.94 33.78 2.58
CA SER A 486 28.17 34.27 1.24
C SER A 486 26.93 34.18 0.36
N VAL A 487 26.75 35.21 -0.51
CA VAL A 487 25.75 35.22 -1.56
C VAL A 487 26.44 35.42 -2.89
N GLY A 488 26.21 34.52 -3.84
CA GLY A 488 26.76 34.62 -5.19
C GLY A 488 26.04 35.65 -6.06
N LYS A 489 26.25 35.55 -7.36
CA LYS A 489 25.73 36.52 -8.34
C LYS A 489 24.76 35.84 -9.31
N ASP A 490 23.78 36.59 -9.77
CA ASP A 490 22.92 36.23 -10.88
C ASP A 490 23.68 36.27 -12.23
N ASP A 491 23.03 35.89 -13.31
CA ASP A 491 23.61 35.90 -14.67
C ASP A 491 24.01 37.33 -15.17
N HIS A 492 23.54 38.37 -14.46
CA HIS A 492 23.89 39.79 -14.74
C HIS A 492 24.99 40.33 -13.83
N GLY A 493 25.52 39.48 -12.94
CA GLY A 493 26.59 39.88 -12.01
C GLY A 493 26.10 40.53 -10.73
N ASN A 494 24.79 40.51 -10.42
CA ASN A 494 24.23 41.11 -9.22
C ASN A 494 24.06 40.10 -8.12
N THR A 495 24.38 40.46 -6.89
CA THR A 495 24.16 39.60 -5.69
C THR A 495 22.71 39.67 -5.23
N VAL A 496 22.14 40.88 -5.19
CA VAL A 496 20.72 41.11 -4.86
C VAL A 496 20.16 42.10 -5.88
N THR A 497 19.04 41.73 -6.50
CA THR A 497 18.33 42.58 -7.47
C THR A 497 16.91 42.84 -6.97
N ASN A 498 16.51 44.10 -6.89
CA ASN A 498 15.14 44.51 -6.57
C ASN A 498 14.52 45.23 -7.76
N ASN A 499 13.59 44.54 -8.43
CA ASN A 499 12.81 45.09 -9.55
C ASN A 499 11.39 45.48 -9.13
N GLY A 500 10.98 45.07 -7.93
CA GLY A 500 9.68 45.39 -7.37
C GLY A 500 9.63 46.71 -6.63
N SER A 501 8.47 47.10 -6.15
CA SER A 501 8.28 48.35 -5.36
C SER A 501 8.48 48.15 -3.85
N GLY A 502 8.62 46.91 -3.38
CA GLY A 502 8.92 46.62 -1.99
C GLY A 502 10.34 47.05 -1.58
N SER A 503 10.56 47.18 -0.29
CA SER A 503 11.90 47.48 0.25
C SER A 503 12.76 46.20 0.32
N VAL A 504 14.07 46.35 0.23
CA VAL A 504 15.04 45.30 0.55
C VAL A 504 15.84 45.74 1.75
N GLY A 505 15.67 45.06 2.87
CA GLY A 505 16.50 45.22 4.06
C GLY A 505 17.58 44.11 4.09
N ILE A 506 18.85 44.50 4.31
CA ILE A 506 20.00 43.59 4.39
C ILE A 506 20.68 43.79 5.73
#